data_e0aea2b35ddc667ac54c34fafb9fcca7
#
_entry.id   e0aea2b35ddc667ac54c34fafb9fcca7
#
_cell.length_a   1.000
_cell.length_b   1.000
_cell.length_c   1.000
_cell.angle_alpha   90.00
_cell.angle_beta   90.00
_cell.angle_gamma   90.00
#
_symmetry.space_group_name_H-M   'P 1'
#
loop_
_entity.id
_entity.type
_entity.pdbx_description
1 polymer ?
#
loop_
_entity_poly.entity_id
_entity_poly.type
_entity_poly.pdbx_seq_one_letter_code
_entity_poly.pdbx_strand_id
1 'polypeptide(L)'
;HIHIDARDLFYKELKGMLLVGKKAEKFIYSMLPPSRETSNWCKKLPMSVESILCIKSDSDFIDLWYDSCEASRSMDKYNEARYHGMNMHARVYLGSVEFRYHSGTNNPIKIKNWMYVCQSITRTGIMLGKALCKDKSALTPFEKRLIDVYTKPYDNEYTYKDFIETLELPLEVSGYVDMRRELFKEHYIVSQSL
;
A
#
# COMPACT_ATOMS: atom_id res chain seq x y z
N HIS A 1 13.68 5.26 1.97
CA HIS A 1 12.71 4.26 2.40
C HIS A 1 12.13 4.67 3.76
N ILE A 2 10.85 4.32 3.99
CA ILE A 2 10.18 4.51 5.28
C ILE A 2 9.89 3.12 5.85
N HIS A 3 10.35 2.85 7.06
CA HIS A 3 10.04 1.63 7.79
C HIS A 3 9.02 1.96 8.89
N ILE A 4 7.96 1.18 8.98
CA ILE A 4 6.97 1.26 10.05
C ILE A 4 7.03 -0.05 10.82
N ASP A 5 7.14 0.03 12.15
CA ASP A 5 7.17 -1.14 13.02
C ASP A 5 5.90 -1.98 12.83
N ALA A 6 6.07 -3.27 12.64
CA ALA A 6 5.00 -4.22 12.37
C ALA A 6 5.13 -5.50 13.21
N ARG A 7 5.99 -5.50 14.26
CA ARG A 7 6.23 -6.69 15.09
C ARG A 7 4.97 -7.20 15.78
N ASP A 8 4.07 -6.29 16.14
CA ASP A 8 2.80 -6.60 16.80
C ASP A 8 1.64 -6.78 15.82
N LEU A 9 1.91 -6.77 14.51
CA LEU A 9 0.90 -6.98 13.48
C LEU A 9 0.89 -8.44 13.02
N PHE A 10 -0.32 -9.01 12.94
CA PHE A 10 -0.57 -10.37 12.48
C PHE A 10 -1.22 -10.34 11.09
N TYR A 11 -1.53 -11.51 10.54
CA TYR A 11 -2.09 -11.66 9.19
C TYR A 11 -3.30 -10.77 8.92
N LYS A 12 -4.12 -10.48 9.93
CA LYS A 12 -5.33 -9.65 9.78
C LYS A 12 -4.96 -8.22 9.38
N GLU A 13 -4.09 -7.60 10.16
CA GLU A 13 -3.63 -6.22 9.94
C GLU A 13 -2.79 -6.15 8.66
N LEU A 14 -1.89 -7.11 8.44
CA LEU A 14 -1.04 -7.19 7.24
C LEU A 14 -1.88 -7.39 5.97
N LYS A 15 -2.93 -8.23 6.02
CA LYS A 15 -3.93 -8.38 4.96
C LYS A 15 -4.60 -7.06 4.61
N GLY A 16 -5.06 -6.33 5.60
CA GLY A 16 -5.65 -5.00 5.40
C GLY A 16 -4.66 -4.01 4.79
N MET A 17 -3.39 -4.04 5.23
CA MET A 17 -2.34 -3.20 4.64
C MET A 17 -2.07 -3.55 3.17
N LEU A 18 -2.05 -4.83 2.81
CA LEU A 18 -1.92 -5.25 1.40
C LEU A 18 -3.10 -4.76 0.54
N LEU A 19 -4.34 -4.88 1.04
CA LEU A 19 -5.53 -4.38 0.33
C LEU A 19 -5.45 -2.88 0.08
N VAL A 20 -5.15 -2.10 1.13
CA VAL A 20 -5.02 -0.64 1.02
C VAL A 20 -3.85 -0.28 0.11
N GLY A 21 -2.69 -0.89 0.28
CA GLY A 21 -1.51 -0.67 -0.56
C GLY A 21 -1.79 -0.96 -2.02
N LYS A 22 -2.38 -2.12 -2.32
CA LYS A 22 -2.72 -2.55 -3.68
C LYS A 22 -3.61 -1.53 -4.41
N LYS A 23 -4.67 -1.06 -3.77
CA LYS A 23 -5.57 -0.04 -4.33
C LYS A 23 -4.91 1.34 -4.42
N ALA A 24 -4.14 1.72 -3.40
CA ALA A 24 -3.47 3.03 -3.35
C ALA A 24 -2.35 3.18 -4.39
N GLU A 25 -1.73 2.11 -4.87
CA GLU A 25 -0.59 2.16 -5.79
C GLU A 25 -0.84 3.04 -7.02
N LYS A 26 -2.05 2.97 -7.60
CA LYS A 26 -2.46 3.81 -8.74
C LYS A 26 -2.21 5.30 -8.48
N PHE A 27 -2.59 5.78 -7.28
CA PHE A 27 -2.43 7.19 -6.93
C PHE A 27 -1.05 7.50 -6.36
N ILE A 28 -0.41 6.55 -5.69
CA ILE A 28 0.97 6.67 -5.24
C ILE A 28 1.90 6.92 -6.44
N TYR A 29 1.83 6.09 -7.48
CA TYR A 29 2.69 6.29 -8.65
C TYR A 29 2.36 7.59 -9.39
N SER A 30 1.08 8.02 -9.44
CA SER A 30 0.71 9.28 -10.10
C SER A 30 1.33 10.54 -9.47
N MET A 31 1.79 10.49 -8.21
CA MET A 31 2.47 11.61 -7.55
C MET A 31 4.00 11.48 -7.54
N LEU A 32 4.54 10.47 -8.21
CA LEU A 32 5.97 10.18 -8.27
C LEU A 32 6.52 10.35 -9.69
N PRO A 33 7.84 10.55 -9.86
CA PRO A 33 8.44 10.53 -11.19
C PRO A 33 8.13 9.22 -11.93
N PRO A 34 7.87 9.24 -13.25
CA PRO A 34 7.54 8.05 -14.04
C PRO A 34 8.56 6.91 -13.91
N SER A 35 9.84 7.25 -13.72
CA SER A 35 10.92 6.29 -13.47
C SER A 35 10.70 5.43 -12.22
N ARG A 36 9.78 5.81 -11.32
CA ARG A 36 9.45 4.96 -10.16
C ARG A 36 8.46 3.86 -10.52
N GLU A 37 7.53 4.12 -11.41
CA GLU A 37 6.56 3.11 -11.86
C GLU A 37 7.22 1.99 -12.67
N THR A 38 8.27 2.32 -13.43
CA THR A 38 9.02 1.35 -14.25
C THR A 38 10.23 0.76 -13.54
N SER A 39 10.45 1.11 -12.27
CA SER A 39 11.63 0.68 -11.52
C SER A 39 11.54 -0.76 -11.04
N ASN A 40 12.59 -1.53 -11.31
CA ASN A 40 12.74 -2.89 -10.77
C ASN A 40 12.92 -2.94 -9.25
N TRP A 41 13.16 -1.80 -8.59
CA TRP A 41 13.42 -1.69 -7.15
C TRP A 41 12.20 -1.33 -6.32
N CYS A 42 11.08 -1.00 -6.97
CA CYS A 42 9.81 -0.68 -6.31
C CYS A 42 8.63 -1.09 -7.20
N LYS A 43 8.61 -2.36 -7.61
CA LYS A 43 7.53 -2.95 -8.43
C LYS A 43 6.18 -2.82 -7.74
N LYS A 44 5.10 -2.82 -8.53
CA LYS A 44 3.73 -2.92 -7.99
C LYS A 44 3.53 -4.23 -7.24
N LEU A 45 2.61 -4.23 -6.29
CA LEU A 45 2.21 -5.46 -5.59
C LEU A 45 1.65 -6.48 -6.59
N PRO A 46 2.21 -7.69 -6.68
CA PRO A 46 1.88 -8.64 -7.75
C PRO A 46 0.55 -9.38 -7.53
N MET A 47 0.10 -9.50 -6.27
CA MET A 47 -1.12 -10.23 -5.92
C MET A 47 -2.39 -9.47 -6.28
N SER A 48 -3.49 -10.20 -6.52
CA SER A 48 -4.83 -9.64 -6.71
C SER A 48 -5.55 -9.37 -5.39
N VAL A 49 -6.61 -8.56 -5.43
CA VAL A 49 -7.48 -8.32 -4.25
C VAL A 49 -8.09 -9.63 -3.76
N GLU A 50 -8.53 -10.49 -4.67
CA GLU A 50 -9.13 -11.79 -4.36
C GLU A 50 -8.17 -12.70 -3.62
N SER A 51 -6.91 -12.81 -4.07
CA SER A 51 -5.91 -13.63 -3.40
C SER A 51 -5.56 -13.07 -2.01
N ILE A 52 -5.47 -11.74 -1.87
CA ILE A 52 -5.28 -11.12 -0.55
C ILE A 52 -6.45 -11.46 0.38
N LEU A 53 -7.70 -11.43 -0.10
CA LEU A 53 -8.88 -11.75 0.70
C LEU A 53 -8.89 -13.21 1.19
N CYS A 54 -8.22 -14.13 0.50
CA CYS A 54 -8.10 -15.53 0.89
C CYS A 54 -7.17 -15.77 2.10
N ILE A 55 -6.35 -14.82 2.52
CA ILE A 55 -5.47 -14.95 3.70
C ILE A 55 -6.31 -15.17 4.97
N LYS A 56 -6.04 -16.24 5.70
CA LYS A 56 -6.74 -16.63 6.96
C LYS A 56 -5.78 -16.88 8.12
N SER A 57 -4.48 -16.92 7.85
CA SER A 57 -3.42 -17.18 8.82
C SER A 57 -2.12 -16.44 8.47
N ASP A 58 -1.18 -16.40 9.41
CA ASP A 58 0.17 -15.85 9.12
C ASP A 58 0.91 -16.73 8.11
N SER A 59 0.65 -18.04 8.06
CA SER A 59 1.20 -18.90 7.01
C SER A 59 0.67 -18.51 5.64
N ASP A 60 -0.65 -18.36 5.48
CA ASP A 60 -1.25 -17.95 4.20
C ASP A 60 -0.69 -16.61 3.71
N PHE A 61 -0.46 -15.67 4.65
CA PHE A 61 0.15 -14.38 4.33
C PHE A 61 1.58 -14.56 3.78
N ILE A 62 2.40 -15.37 4.45
CA ILE A 62 3.77 -15.65 4.03
C ILE A 62 3.78 -16.38 2.67
N ASP A 63 2.93 -17.38 2.51
CA ASP A 63 2.80 -18.15 1.28
C ASP A 63 2.43 -17.23 0.11
N LEU A 64 1.34 -16.48 0.24
CA LEU A 64 0.91 -15.54 -0.79
C LEU A 64 1.99 -14.52 -1.14
N TRP A 65 2.71 -13.99 -0.15
CA TRP A 65 3.75 -13.00 -0.39
C TRP A 65 4.87 -13.57 -1.27
N TYR A 66 5.48 -14.68 -0.87
CA TYR A 66 6.63 -15.24 -1.58
C TYR A 66 6.24 -15.87 -2.91
N ASP A 67 5.10 -16.56 -2.99
CA ASP A 67 4.62 -17.17 -4.24
C ASP A 67 4.29 -16.08 -5.28
N SER A 68 3.61 -15.00 -4.87
CA SER A 68 3.30 -13.89 -5.79
C SER A 68 4.56 -13.12 -6.23
N CYS A 69 5.59 -13.07 -5.40
CA CYS A 69 6.88 -12.43 -5.75
C CYS A 69 7.82 -13.36 -6.53
N GLU A 70 7.43 -14.63 -6.78
CA GLU A 70 8.28 -15.66 -7.40
C GLU A 70 9.63 -15.80 -6.69
N ALA A 71 9.63 -15.75 -5.35
CA ALA A 71 10.82 -15.73 -4.53
C ALA A 71 10.82 -16.86 -3.48
N SER A 72 12.00 -17.38 -3.17
CA SER A 72 12.16 -18.36 -2.11
C SER A 72 11.97 -17.70 -0.73
N ARG A 73 11.36 -18.42 0.22
CA ARG A 73 11.29 -17.98 1.61
C ARG A 73 12.65 -17.98 2.25
N SER A 74 13.07 -16.87 2.80
CA SER A 74 14.28 -16.76 3.57
C SER A 74 14.26 -15.58 4.53
N MET A 75 15.18 -15.58 5.49
CA MET A 75 15.47 -14.44 6.37
C MET A 75 16.55 -13.52 5.79
N ASP A 76 17.01 -13.79 4.57
CA ASP A 76 18.06 -12.99 3.94
C ASP A 76 17.53 -11.59 3.57
N LYS A 77 18.20 -10.56 4.05
CA LYS A 77 17.90 -9.16 3.74
C LYS A 77 17.81 -8.89 2.23
N TYR A 78 18.57 -9.60 1.40
CA TYR A 78 18.67 -9.37 -0.04
C TYR A 78 17.74 -10.27 -0.88
N ASN A 79 16.73 -10.85 -0.26
CA ASN A 79 15.71 -11.62 -0.95
C ASN A 79 15.01 -10.82 -2.06
N GLU A 80 14.72 -11.44 -3.21
CA GLU A 80 14.09 -10.80 -4.37
C GLU A 80 12.69 -10.25 -4.08
N ALA A 81 11.95 -10.86 -3.13
CA ALA A 81 10.64 -10.38 -2.68
C ALA A 81 10.64 -8.96 -2.09
N ARG A 82 11.83 -8.40 -1.76
CA ARG A 82 11.95 -7.03 -1.23
C ARG A 82 11.69 -5.91 -2.24
N TYR A 83 11.74 -6.20 -3.54
CA TYR A 83 11.78 -5.18 -4.58
C TYR A 83 10.39 -4.67 -5.03
N HIS A 84 9.47 -4.55 -4.08
CA HIS A 84 8.13 -3.97 -4.27
C HIS A 84 8.01 -2.62 -3.58
N GLY A 85 7.10 -1.77 -4.06
CA GLY A 85 6.85 -0.45 -3.49
C GLY A 85 6.47 -0.50 -2.02
N MET A 86 5.66 -1.49 -1.63
CA MET A 86 5.45 -1.91 -0.25
C MET A 86 6.13 -3.27 -0.05
N ASN A 87 7.21 -3.30 0.71
CA ASN A 87 8.01 -4.50 0.96
C ASN A 87 7.59 -5.16 2.27
N MET A 88 6.84 -6.27 2.16
CA MET A 88 6.45 -7.10 3.31
C MET A 88 7.53 -8.10 3.72
N HIS A 89 8.51 -8.39 2.87
CA HIS A 89 9.66 -9.21 3.27
C HIS A 89 10.41 -8.60 4.48
N ALA A 90 10.45 -7.26 4.58
CA ALA A 90 11.03 -6.58 5.74
C ALA A 90 10.34 -6.96 7.07
N ARG A 91 9.06 -7.38 7.06
CA ARG A 91 8.38 -7.90 8.24
C ARG A 91 8.99 -9.21 8.72
N VAL A 92 9.47 -10.03 7.80
CA VAL A 92 10.02 -11.37 8.10
C VAL A 92 11.40 -11.26 8.74
N TYR A 93 12.32 -10.47 8.17
CA TYR A 93 13.70 -10.40 8.67
C TYR A 93 13.95 -9.24 9.66
N LEU A 94 13.16 -8.17 9.64
CA LEU A 94 13.39 -6.96 10.44
C LEU A 94 12.24 -6.64 11.40
N GLY A 95 11.03 -7.16 11.14
CA GLY A 95 9.83 -6.84 11.92
C GLY A 95 9.15 -5.53 11.52
N SER A 96 9.41 -5.01 10.32
CA SER A 96 8.82 -3.76 9.82
C SER A 96 8.21 -3.92 8.44
N VAL A 97 7.23 -3.08 8.07
CA VAL A 97 6.84 -2.88 6.68
C VAL A 97 7.64 -1.73 6.11
N GLU A 98 8.25 -1.93 4.94
CA GLU A 98 9.09 -0.93 4.27
C GLU A 98 8.36 -0.36 3.05
N PHE A 99 8.22 0.97 3.00
CA PHE A 99 7.70 1.70 1.85
C PHE A 99 8.86 2.21 0.99
N ARG A 100 8.96 1.73 -0.25
CA ARG A 100 10.05 1.97 -1.20
C ARG A 100 9.67 2.81 -2.41
N TYR A 101 8.42 3.22 -2.54
CA TYR A 101 7.90 3.94 -3.71
C TYR A 101 8.68 5.22 -4.01
N HIS A 102 8.92 6.06 -2.99
CA HIS A 102 9.49 7.39 -3.16
C HIS A 102 10.98 7.36 -3.49
N SER A 103 11.43 8.26 -4.38
CA SER A 103 12.85 8.49 -4.63
C SER A 103 13.54 9.10 -3.41
N GLY A 104 14.84 8.86 -3.26
CA GLY A 104 15.65 9.53 -2.24
C GLY A 104 15.56 11.05 -2.37
N THR A 105 15.51 11.76 -1.23
CA THR A 105 15.39 13.23 -1.21
C THR A 105 15.92 13.81 0.10
N ASN A 106 16.50 15.00 0.05
CA ASN A 106 16.89 15.80 1.22
C ASN A 106 15.84 16.88 1.54
N ASN A 107 14.77 16.98 0.76
CA ASN A 107 13.74 17.99 0.97
C ASN A 107 12.83 17.59 2.15
N PRO A 108 12.83 18.33 3.26
CA PRO A 108 12.08 17.96 4.48
C PRO A 108 10.56 17.96 4.26
N ILE A 109 10.05 18.82 3.36
CA ILE A 109 8.62 18.86 3.02
C ILE A 109 8.21 17.56 2.32
N LYS A 110 9.01 17.07 1.37
CA LYS A 110 8.77 15.78 0.70
C LYS A 110 8.82 14.62 1.69
N ILE A 111 9.83 14.61 2.56
CA ILE A 111 9.99 13.57 3.58
C ILE A 111 8.78 13.54 4.51
N LYS A 112 8.41 14.69 5.10
CA LYS A 112 7.28 14.83 6.01
C LYS A 112 5.97 14.33 5.38
N ASN A 113 5.62 14.84 4.20
CA ASN A 113 4.36 14.46 3.54
C ASN A 113 4.34 12.98 3.15
N TRP A 114 5.48 12.43 2.68
CA TRP A 114 5.57 11.02 2.36
C TRP A 114 5.41 10.12 3.61
N MET A 115 6.00 10.52 4.74
CA MET A 115 5.79 9.82 6.02
C MET A 115 4.31 9.78 6.41
N TYR A 116 3.58 10.88 6.27
CA TYR A 116 2.13 10.92 6.55
C TYR A 116 1.35 9.98 5.63
N VAL A 117 1.65 9.94 4.34
CA VAL A 117 1.01 8.99 3.41
C VAL A 117 1.25 7.54 3.83
N CYS A 118 2.50 7.17 4.15
CA CYS A 118 2.83 5.82 4.61
C CYS A 118 2.11 5.45 5.93
N GLN A 119 2.07 6.38 6.89
CA GLN A 119 1.35 6.19 8.16
C GLN A 119 -0.15 6.03 7.94
N SER A 120 -0.74 6.84 7.05
CA SER A 120 -2.17 6.74 6.74
C SER A 120 -2.51 5.40 6.07
N ILE A 121 -1.71 4.93 5.12
CA ILE A 121 -1.87 3.61 4.51
C ILE A 121 -1.83 2.51 5.59
N THR A 122 -0.85 2.59 6.48
CA THR A 122 -0.70 1.61 7.57
C THR A 122 -1.88 1.64 8.51
N ARG A 123 -2.29 2.82 9.00
CA ARG A 123 -3.42 2.98 9.92
C ARG A 123 -4.72 2.46 9.31
N THR A 124 -5.02 2.87 8.08
CA THR A 124 -6.22 2.42 7.36
C THR A 124 -6.19 0.92 7.10
N GLY A 125 -5.02 0.36 6.76
CA GLY A 125 -4.85 -1.08 6.58
C GLY A 125 -5.10 -1.87 7.86
N ILE A 126 -4.55 -1.43 8.99
CA ILE A 126 -4.79 -2.04 10.30
C ILE A 126 -6.30 -1.99 10.65
N MET A 127 -6.94 -0.85 10.44
CA MET A 127 -8.37 -0.69 10.70
C MET A 127 -9.22 -1.60 9.80
N LEU A 128 -8.92 -1.64 8.50
CA LEU A 128 -9.60 -2.52 7.55
C LEU A 128 -9.42 -4.00 7.94
N GLY A 129 -8.20 -4.43 8.25
CA GLY A 129 -7.92 -5.81 8.63
C GLY A 129 -8.70 -6.25 9.88
N LYS A 130 -8.80 -5.38 10.88
CA LYS A 130 -9.65 -5.61 12.07
C LYS A 130 -11.14 -5.62 11.72
N ALA A 131 -11.59 -4.70 10.87
CA ALA A 131 -12.99 -4.61 10.43
C ALA A 131 -13.47 -5.87 9.69
N LEU A 132 -12.60 -6.46 8.86
CA LEU A 132 -12.90 -7.71 8.14
C LEU A 132 -13.14 -8.92 9.05
N CYS A 133 -12.78 -8.82 10.32
CA CYS A 133 -12.98 -9.87 11.32
C CYS A 133 -14.14 -9.59 12.28
N LYS A 134 -14.85 -8.47 12.13
CA LYS A 134 -16.00 -8.09 12.97
C LYS A 134 -17.30 -8.63 12.41
N ASP A 135 -18.29 -8.82 13.29
CA ASP A 135 -19.67 -9.00 12.87
C ASP A 135 -20.18 -7.75 12.14
N LYS A 136 -20.96 -7.94 11.09
CA LYS A 136 -21.47 -6.84 10.27
C LYS A 136 -22.27 -5.79 11.06
N SER A 137 -22.96 -6.22 12.12
CA SER A 137 -23.73 -5.35 13.04
C SER A 137 -22.83 -4.47 13.90
N ALA A 138 -21.60 -4.88 14.18
CA ALA A 138 -20.63 -4.16 15.00
C ALA A 138 -19.75 -3.17 14.22
N LEU A 139 -19.91 -3.12 12.88
CA LEU A 139 -19.14 -2.23 12.02
C LEU A 139 -19.65 -0.79 12.09
N THR A 140 -18.74 0.16 12.29
CA THR A 140 -19.01 1.58 12.12
C THR A 140 -19.31 1.93 10.65
N PRO A 141 -19.95 3.08 10.36
CA PRO A 141 -20.14 3.53 8.98
C PRO A 141 -18.83 3.66 8.20
N PHE A 142 -17.75 4.11 8.83
CA PHE A 142 -16.45 4.25 8.20
C PHE A 142 -15.82 2.88 7.89
N GLU A 143 -15.87 1.92 8.81
CA GLU A 143 -15.38 0.56 8.57
C GLU A 143 -16.16 -0.14 7.44
N LYS A 144 -17.48 0.04 7.36
CA LYS A 144 -18.29 -0.44 6.23
C LYS A 144 -17.81 0.14 4.91
N ARG A 145 -17.52 1.45 4.88
CA ARG A 145 -16.95 2.11 3.70
C ARG A 145 -15.57 1.55 3.33
N LEU A 146 -14.68 1.35 4.30
CA LEU A 146 -13.38 0.75 4.05
C LEU A 146 -13.51 -0.64 3.40
N ILE A 147 -14.38 -1.49 3.94
CA ILE A 147 -14.64 -2.81 3.37
C ILE A 147 -15.16 -2.67 1.93
N ASP A 148 -16.18 -1.84 1.71
CA ASP A 148 -16.76 -1.63 0.37
C ASP A 148 -15.72 -1.17 -0.65
N VAL A 149 -14.86 -0.23 -0.28
CA VAL A 149 -13.86 0.37 -1.18
C VAL A 149 -12.71 -0.59 -1.48
N TYR A 150 -12.18 -1.27 -0.46
CA TYR A 150 -10.91 -2.01 -0.59
C TYR A 150 -11.07 -3.51 -0.90
N THR A 151 -12.27 -4.06 -0.81
CA THR A 151 -12.50 -5.49 -1.11
C THR A 151 -13.07 -5.74 -2.50
N LYS A 152 -13.45 -4.70 -3.24
CA LYS A 152 -13.88 -4.85 -4.63
C LYS A 152 -12.71 -5.20 -5.54
N PRO A 153 -12.86 -6.19 -6.43
CA PRO A 153 -11.76 -6.67 -7.28
C PRO A 153 -11.31 -5.64 -8.32
N TYR A 154 -12.19 -4.78 -8.79
CA TYR A 154 -11.91 -3.88 -9.92
C TYR A 154 -11.30 -2.55 -9.47
N ASP A 155 -10.14 -2.20 -10.02
CA ASP A 155 -9.44 -0.93 -9.72
C ASP A 155 -10.17 0.31 -10.26
N ASN A 156 -11.03 0.15 -11.27
CA ASN A 156 -11.76 1.26 -11.89
C ASN A 156 -12.78 1.94 -10.98
N GLU A 157 -13.24 1.24 -9.94
CA GLU A 157 -14.16 1.81 -8.94
C GLU A 157 -13.46 2.56 -7.81
N TYR A 158 -12.13 2.39 -7.65
CA TYR A 158 -11.34 3.11 -6.65
C TYR A 158 -10.93 4.47 -7.18
N THR A 159 -11.59 5.51 -6.70
CA THR A 159 -11.40 6.89 -7.15
C THR A 159 -10.33 7.63 -6.34
N TYR A 160 -9.85 8.75 -6.88
CA TYR A 160 -8.96 9.64 -6.13
C TYR A 160 -9.63 10.21 -4.87
N LYS A 161 -10.92 10.46 -4.93
CA LYS A 161 -11.70 10.87 -3.77
C LYS A 161 -11.67 9.79 -2.68
N ASP A 162 -11.84 8.51 -3.04
CA ASP A 162 -11.72 7.41 -2.08
C ASP A 162 -10.32 7.35 -1.47
N PHE A 163 -9.26 7.53 -2.27
CA PHE A 163 -7.87 7.58 -1.77
C PHE A 163 -7.69 8.64 -0.68
N ILE A 164 -8.12 9.88 -0.93
CA ILE A 164 -7.98 10.98 0.03
C ILE A 164 -8.83 10.75 1.29
N GLU A 165 -10.11 10.40 1.11
CA GLU A 165 -11.07 10.31 2.21
C GLU A 165 -10.86 9.06 3.08
N THR A 166 -10.55 7.91 2.49
CA THR A 166 -10.34 6.67 3.27
C THR A 166 -9.00 6.64 3.98
N LEU A 167 -7.98 7.31 3.43
CA LEU A 167 -6.70 7.48 4.13
C LEU A 167 -6.75 8.61 5.18
N GLU A 168 -7.82 9.39 5.23
CA GLU A 168 -7.98 10.54 6.13
C GLU A 168 -6.73 11.44 6.12
N LEU A 169 -6.25 11.77 4.91
CA LEU A 169 -5.07 12.61 4.77
C LEU A 169 -5.35 14.02 5.30
N PRO A 170 -4.45 14.57 6.15
CA PRO A 170 -4.56 15.97 6.54
C PRO A 170 -4.60 16.90 5.32
N LEU A 171 -5.29 18.04 5.41
CA LEU A 171 -5.46 18.99 4.30
C LEU A 171 -4.11 19.42 3.68
N GLU A 172 -3.10 19.65 4.50
CA GLU A 172 -1.74 19.98 4.04
C GLU A 172 -1.14 18.85 3.19
N VAL A 173 -1.35 17.59 3.62
CA VAL A 173 -0.82 16.40 2.92
C VAL A 173 -1.58 16.13 1.64
N SER A 174 -2.91 16.26 1.64
CA SER A 174 -3.73 16.10 0.43
C SER A 174 -3.38 17.17 -0.61
N GLY A 175 -3.22 18.43 -0.21
CA GLY A 175 -2.77 19.52 -1.09
C GLY A 175 -1.37 19.26 -1.66
N TYR A 176 -0.46 18.69 -0.87
CA TYR A 176 0.85 18.25 -1.39
C TYR A 176 0.70 17.14 -2.42
N VAL A 177 -0.14 16.14 -2.18
CA VAL A 177 -0.40 15.05 -3.12
C VAL A 177 -1.00 15.59 -4.43
N ASP A 178 -1.97 16.50 -4.36
CA ASP A 178 -2.56 17.18 -5.52
C ASP A 178 -1.50 17.88 -6.38
N MET A 179 -0.67 18.69 -5.74
CA MET A 179 0.43 19.40 -6.42
C MET A 179 1.39 18.43 -7.09
N ARG A 180 1.72 17.32 -6.45
CA ARG A 180 2.60 16.29 -7.01
C ARG A 180 1.97 15.57 -8.20
N ARG A 181 0.68 15.25 -8.14
CA ARG A 181 -0.05 14.62 -9.24
C ARG A 181 -0.16 15.54 -10.45
N GLU A 182 -0.44 16.81 -10.24
CA GLU A 182 -0.47 17.78 -11.33
C GLU A 182 0.90 17.91 -12.02
N LEU A 183 1.99 17.89 -11.25
CA LEU A 183 3.36 17.94 -11.80
C LEU A 183 3.68 16.79 -12.76
N PHE A 184 3.08 15.61 -12.58
CA PHE A 184 3.35 14.43 -13.41
C PHE A 184 2.18 14.02 -14.30
N LYS A 185 1.14 14.83 -14.39
CA LYS A 185 -0.11 14.52 -15.11
C LYS A 185 0.10 14.16 -16.58
N GLU A 186 0.91 14.89 -17.30
CA GLU A 186 1.16 14.67 -18.73
C GLU A 186 1.79 13.28 -18.99
N HIS A 187 2.70 12.85 -18.15
CA HIS A 187 3.32 11.53 -18.26
C HIS A 187 2.33 10.38 -17.98
N TYR A 188 1.34 10.62 -17.11
CA TYR A 188 0.35 9.61 -16.75
C TYR A 188 -0.73 9.42 -17.82
N ILE A 189 -1.07 10.47 -18.56
CA ILE A 189 -2.05 10.41 -19.67
C ILE A 189 -1.48 9.59 -20.83
N VAL A 190 -0.20 9.80 -21.17
CA VAL A 190 0.48 9.08 -22.27
C VAL A 190 0.60 7.58 -21.95
N SER A 191 0.87 7.18 -20.73
CA SER A 191 1.01 5.76 -20.35
C SER A 191 -0.30 4.97 -20.29
N GLN A 192 -1.46 5.64 -20.26
CA GLN A 192 -2.78 4.97 -20.32
C GLN A 192 -3.34 4.90 -21.74
N SER A 193 -2.68 5.51 -22.72
CA SER A 193 -3.09 5.57 -24.13
C SER A 193 -2.34 4.56 -25.01
N LEU A 194 -1.38 3.84 -24.44
CA LEU A 194 -0.59 2.77 -25.05
C LEU A 194 -0.98 1.42 -24.46
#